data_fd145612c2752a2a559257f27d3ef9c3
#
_entry.id   fd145612c2752a2a559257f27d3ef9c3
#
_cell.length_a   1.000
_cell.length_b   1.000
_cell.length_c   1.000
_cell.angle_alpha   90.00
_cell.angle_beta   90.00
_cell.angle_gamma   90.00
#
_symmetry.space_group_name_H-M   'P 1'
#
loop_
_entity.id
_entity.type
_entity.pdbx_description
1 polymer ?
#
loop_
_entity_poly.entity_id
_entity_poly.type
_entity_poly.pdbx_seq_one_letter_code
_entity_poly.pdbx_strand_id
1 'polypeptide(L)'
;MKSILIILIGIITTCLASDQIPASIQKTPILLKNGTIHPVSSESFVGDILFADGVILELGKNIAPSGEIKILDIDGLHVYPGLISAGTTIGLVEINAVRATRDHAETGWLNPNVRVERAYNPDSEIIPVTRSNGILLAHIIP
;
A
#
# COMPACT_ATOMS: atom_id res chain seq x y z
N MET A 1 -40.01 -19.99 -13.57
CA MET A 1 -38.77 -20.50 -12.91
C MET A 1 -37.49 -20.02 -13.58
N LYS A 2 -37.33 -20.12 -14.91
CA LYS A 2 -36.11 -19.66 -15.61
C LYS A 2 -35.81 -18.16 -15.43
N SER A 3 -36.84 -17.28 -15.45
CA SER A 3 -36.67 -15.84 -15.26
C SER A 3 -36.24 -15.46 -13.86
N ILE A 4 -36.73 -16.16 -12.83
CA ILE A 4 -36.35 -15.95 -11.43
C ILE A 4 -34.87 -16.35 -11.21
N LEU A 5 -34.43 -17.44 -11.88
CA LEU A 5 -33.05 -17.91 -11.79
C LEU A 5 -32.06 -16.90 -12.41
N ILE A 6 -32.44 -16.28 -13.54
CA ILE A 6 -31.61 -15.23 -14.19
C ILE A 6 -31.48 -13.99 -13.31
N ILE A 7 -32.57 -13.57 -12.65
CA ILE A 7 -32.54 -12.44 -11.71
C ILE A 7 -31.67 -12.76 -10.49
N LEU A 8 -31.75 -13.98 -9.95
CA LEU A 8 -30.93 -14.41 -8.82
C LEU A 8 -29.43 -14.43 -9.16
N ILE A 9 -29.08 -14.92 -10.35
CA ILE A 9 -27.69 -14.92 -10.87
C ILE A 9 -27.20 -13.46 -11.07
N GLY A 10 -28.05 -12.57 -11.61
CA GLY A 10 -27.71 -11.16 -11.80
C GLY A 10 -27.46 -10.42 -10.48
N ILE A 11 -28.15 -10.77 -9.40
CA ILE A 11 -27.94 -10.19 -8.05
C ILE A 11 -26.61 -10.68 -7.43
N ILE A 12 -26.24 -11.93 -7.66
CA ILE A 12 -25.00 -12.49 -7.11
C ILE A 12 -23.77 -11.85 -7.75
N THR A 13 -23.82 -11.47 -9.02
CA THR A 13 -22.68 -10.86 -9.74
C THR A 13 -22.42 -9.40 -9.37
N THR A 14 -23.35 -8.71 -8.72
CA THR A 14 -23.19 -7.31 -8.30
C THR A 14 -22.66 -7.13 -6.87
N CYS A 15 -22.48 -8.22 -6.13
CA CYS A 15 -21.99 -8.19 -4.74
C CYS A 15 -20.45 -8.26 -4.69
N LEU A 16 -19.76 -7.38 -5.42
CA LEU A 16 -18.34 -7.09 -5.19
C LEU A 16 -18.27 -6.05 -4.08
N ALA A 17 -17.92 -6.48 -2.89
CA ALA A 17 -17.98 -5.69 -1.67
C ALA A 17 -16.84 -4.68 -1.52
N SER A 18 -15.85 -4.69 -2.41
CA SER A 18 -14.71 -3.77 -2.37
C SER A 18 -14.40 -3.24 -3.75
N ASP A 19 -14.27 -1.91 -3.87
CA ASP A 19 -13.81 -1.22 -5.08
C ASP A 19 -12.28 -1.23 -5.19
N GLN A 20 -11.58 -1.74 -4.19
CA GLN A 20 -10.13 -1.77 -4.18
C GLN A 20 -9.61 -2.93 -5.02
N ILE A 21 -8.90 -2.60 -6.09
CA ILE A 21 -8.23 -3.58 -6.94
C ILE A 21 -6.81 -3.78 -6.42
N PRO A 22 -6.46 -4.97 -5.88
CA PRO A 22 -5.11 -5.25 -5.46
C PRO A 22 -4.13 -5.13 -6.63
N ALA A 23 -2.94 -4.60 -6.38
CA ALA A 23 -1.87 -4.62 -7.37
C ALA A 23 -1.52 -6.06 -7.75
N SER A 24 -1.21 -6.29 -9.02
CA SER A 24 -0.72 -7.59 -9.46
C SER A 24 0.60 -7.93 -8.78
N ILE A 25 0.77 -9.21 -8.44
CA ILE A 25 2.03 -9.70 -7.87
C ILE A 25 3.17 -9.44 -8.87
N GLN A 26 4.28 -8.91 -8.39
CA GLN A 26 5.50 -8.73 -9.18
C GLN A 26 5.98 -10.11 -9.68
N LYS A 27 6.19 -10.23 -10.99
CA LYS A 27 6.65 -11.49 -11.63
C LYS A 27 8.10 -11.44 -12.06
N THR A 28 8.60 -10.24 -12.35
CA THR A 28 9.96 -10.02 -12.84
C THR A 28 10.61 -8.90 -12.02
N PRO A 29 11.95 -8.94 -11.83
CA PRO A 29 12.67 -7.83 -11.26
C PRO A 29 12.42 -6.53 -12.02
N ILE A 30 12.50 -5.41 -11.33
CA ILE A 30 12.34 -4.08 -11.91
C ILE A 30 13.63 -3.30 -11.69
N LEU A 31 14.16 -2.74 -12.78
CA LEU A 31 15.28 -1.83 -12.76
C LEU A 31 14.78 -0.42 -13.07
N LEU A 32 14.92 0.49 -12.10
CA LEU A 32 14.78 1.92 -12.30
C LEU A 32 16.13 2.48 -12.70
N LYS A 33 16.21 3.16 -13.85
CA LYS A 33 17.47 3.70 -14.38
C LYS A 33 17.50 5.21 -14.39
N ASN A 34 18.69 5.77 -14.22
CA ASN A 34 19.00 7.18 -14.41
C ASN A 34 18.29 8.14 -13.45
N GLY A 35 17.72 7.68 -12.34
CA GLY A 35 17.05 8.52 -11.37
C GLY A 35 17.98 9.21 -10.39
N THR A 36 17.55 10.33 -9.81
CA THR A 36 18.21 10.90 -8.65
C THR A 36 17.74 10.19 -7.38
N ILE A 37 18.62 9.42 -6.77
CA ILE A 37 18.29 8.55 -5.64
C ILE A 37 18.69 9.24 -4.33
N HIS A 38 17.75 9.26 -3.37
CA HIS A 38 17.91 9.85 -2.04
C HIS A 38 17.82 8.79 -0.96
N PRO A 39 18.92 8.10 -0.61
CA PRO A 39 18.91 6.96 0.34
C PRO A 39 18.63 7.36 1.78
N VAL A 40 18.71 8.66 2.13
CA VAL A 40 18.62 9.23 3.48
C VAL A 40 19.83 8.87 4.37
N SER A 41 20.33 7.65 4.29
CA SER A 41 21.50 7.17 5.06
C SER A 41 22.84 7.57 4.44
N SER A 42 22.84 8.10 3.22
CA SER A 42 24.05 8.57 2.49
C SER A 42 23.67 9.74 1.59
N GLU A 43 24.69 10.33 0.94
CA GLU A 43 24.46 11.42 -0.02
C GLU A 43 23.63 10.95 -1.22
N SER A 44 22.85 11.88 -1.79
CA SER A 44 22.08 11.63 -2.99
C SER A 44 22.97 11.50 -4.21
N PHE A 45 22.61 10.63 -5.14
CA PHE A 45 23.37 10.41 -6.37
C PHE A 45 22.43 10.08 -7.54
N VAL A 46 22.94 10.28 -8.76
CA VAL A 46 22.25 9.80 -9.96
C VAL A 46 22.69 8.37 -10.23
N GLY A 47 21.73 7.46 -10.38
CA GLY A 47 22.00 6.04 -10.58
C GLY A 47 20.75 5.20 -10.75
N ASP A 48 20.88 3.92 -10.47
CA ASP A 48 19.91 2.87 -10.74
C ASP A 48 19.51 2.15 -9.45
N ILE A 49 18.30 1.59 -9.44
CA ILE A 49 17.82 0.71 -8.38
C ILE A 49 17.24 -0.55 -9.01
N LEU A 50 17.75 -1.70 -8.62
CA LEU A 50 17.20 -3.02 -8.94
C LEU A 50 16.46 -3.57 -7.73
N PHE A 51 15.21 -3.98 -7.93
CA PHE A 51 14.42 -4.60 -6.86
C PHE A 51 13.53 -5.73 -7.36
N ALA A 52 13.32 -6.71 -6.51
CA ALA A 52 12.40 -7.82 -6.71
C ALA A 52 11.84 -8.29 -5.37
N ASP A 53 10.63 -8.84 -5.39
CA ASP A 53 9.97 -9.46 -4.23
C ASP A 53 9.96 -8.57 -2.97
N GLY A 54 9.81 -7.26 -3.18
CA GLY A 54 9.78 -6.27 -2.09
C GLY A 54 11.16 -5.94 -1.48
N VAL A 55 12.27 -6.40 -2.09
CA VAL A 55 13.62 -6.17 -1.60
C VAL A 55 14.44 -5.42 -2.66
N ILE A 56 15.24 -4.43 -2.22
CA ILE A 56 16.25 -3.81 -3.06
C ILE A 56 17.42 -4.79 -3.17
N LEU A 57 17.71 -5.26 -4.39
CA LEU A 57 18.78 -6.20 -4.67
C LEU A 57 20.12 -5.47 -4.90
N GLU A 58 20.05 -4.34 -5.59
CA GLU A 58 21.24 -3.55 -5.92
C GLU A 58 20.89 -2.07 -6.02
N LEU A 59 21.81 -1.23 -5.58
CA LEU A 59 21.72 0.22 -5.61
C LEU A 59 23.08 0.77 -6.08
N GLY A 60 23.11 1.50 -7.19
CA GLY A 60 24.39 2.00 -7.70
C GLY A 60 24.28 2.68 -9.05
N LYS A 61 25.40 2.78 -9.74
CA LYS A 61 25.49 3.36 -11.09
C LYS A 61 25.71 2.25 -12.11
N ASN A 62 25.04 2.36 -13.26
CA ASN A 62 25.20 1.45 -14.40
C ASN A 62 24.95 -0.03 -14.04
N ILE A 63 23.89 -0.31 -13.31
CA ILE A 63 23.52 -1.69 -12.97
C ILE A 63 23.19 -2.44 -14.27
N ALA A 64 23.85 -3.60 -14.45
CA ALA A 64 23.68 -4.47 -15.61
C ALA A 64 23.17 -5.85 -15.16
N PRO A 65 21.87 -5.96 -14.86
CA PRO A 65 21.29 -7.20 -14.37
C PRO A 65 21.22 -8.27 -15.47
N SER A 66 21.19 -9.53 -15.05
CA SER A 66 21.02 -10.69 -15.95
C SER A 66 19.58 -11.21 -15.92
N GLY A 67 19.10 -11.73 -17.04
CA GLY A 67 17.80 -12.37 -17.15
C GLY A 67 16.69 -11.44 -17.64
N GLU A 68 15.44 -11.88 -17.49
CA GLU A 68 14.26 -11.10 -17.87
C GLU A 68 13.96 -10.05 -16.80
N ILE A 69 14.00 -8.78 -17.17
CA ILE A 69 13.88 -7.65 -16.26
C ILE A 69 13.03 -6.55 -16.90
N LYS A 70 12.14 -5.97 -16.12
CA LYS A 70 11.41 -4.77 -16.53
C LYS A 70 12.27 -3.54 -16.25
N ILE A 71 12.66 -2.83 -17.29
CA ILE A 71 13.44 -1.59 -17.17
C ILE A 71 12.51 -0.39 -17.30
N LEU A 72 12.64 0.55 -16.36
CA LEU A 72 11.95 1.83 -16.38
C LEU A 72 13.00 2.94 -16.32
N ASP A 73 13.06 3.76 -17.36
CA ASP A 73 13.91 4.95 -17.37
C ASP A 73 13.18 6.06 -16.60
N ILE A 74 13.83 6.57 -15.57
CA ILE A 74 13.33 7.60 -14.66
C ILE A 74 14.27 8.83 -14.67
N ASP A 75 14.91 9.10 -15.79
CA ASP A 75 15.74 10.31 -15.95
C ASP A 75 14.96 11.58 -15.57
N GLY A 76 15.62 12.45 -14.81
CA GLY A 76 15.00 13.67 -14.29
C GLY A 76 14.03 13.47 -13.13
N LEU A 77 13.72 12.24 -12.71
CA LEU A 77 12.87 11.95 -11.56
C LEU A 77 13.71 11.68 -10.31
N HIS A 78 13.07 11.89 -9.16
CA HIS A 78 13.66 11.64 -7.84
C HIS A 78 13.03 10.44 -7.17
N VAL A 79 13.86 9.59 -6.56
CA VAL A 79 13.43 8.42 -5.80
C VAL A 79 13.76 8.63 -4.33
N TYR A 80 12.75 8.49 -3.49
CA TYR A 80 12.85 8.59 -2.03
C TYR A 80 12.34 7.31 -1.38
N PRO A 81 12.84 6.95 -0.18
CA PRO A 81 12.17 5.95 0.66
C PRO A 81 10.73 6.38 0.98
N GLY A 82 9.83 5.42 1.06
CA GLY A 82 8.47 5.69 1.50
C GLY A 82 8.43 6.25 2.92
N LEU A 83 7.52 7.18 3.16
CA LEU A 83 7.29 7.75 4.49
C LEU A 83 6.65 6.71 5.41
N ILE A 84 6.96 6.82 6.70
CA ILE A 84 6.42 5.96 7.76
C ILE A 84 5.55 6.81 8.68
N SER A 85 4.28 6.46 8.82
CA SER A 85 3.40 7.03 9.84
C SER A 85 3.56 6.24 11.14
N ALA A 86 4.25 6.81 12.12
CA ALA A 86 4.62 6.12 13.35
C ALA A 86 3.47 5.93 14.36
N GLY A 87 2.30 6.54 14.12
CA GLY A 87 1.11 6.38 14.94
C GLY A 87 -0.09 6.97 14.20
N THR A 88 -1.07 6.15 13.88
CA THR A 88 -2.22 6.58 13.11
C THR A 88 -3.43 5.68 13.35
N THR A 89 -4.62 6.22 13.16
CA THR A 89 -5.89 5.49 13.21
C THR A 89 -6.41 5.11 11.82
N ILE A 90 -5.57 5.11 10.78
CA ILE A 90 -5.94 4.69 9.43
C ILE A 90 -6.51 3.28 9.46
N GLY A 91 -7.68 3.10 8.85
CA GLY A 91 -8.41 1.82 8.87
C GLY A 91 -9.18 1.54 10.16
N LEU A 92 -9.05 2.38 11.21
CA LEU A 92 -9.89 2.34 12.41
C LEU A 92 -10.93 3.45 12.44
N VAL A 93 -10.75 4.48 11.61
CA VAL A 93 -11.65 5.63 11.51
C VAL A 93 -11.81 6.02 10.06
N GLU A 94 -13.05 6.00 9.55
CA GLU A 94 -13.35 6.46 8.19
C GLU A 94 -13.84 7.91 8.21
N ILE A 95 -14.96 8.16 8.88
CA ILE A 95 -15.56 9.49 8.98
C ILE A 95 -15.59 9.89 10.45
N ASN A 96 -14.73 10.81 10.85
CA ASN A 96 -14.59 11.19 12.26
C ASN A 96 -15.90 11.71 12.90
N ALA A 97 -16.79 12.32 12.11
CA ALA A 97 -18.09 12.79 12.57
C ALA A 97 -19.14 11.69 12.77
N VAL A 98 -18.89 10.48 12.24
CA VAL A 98 -19.84 9.36 12.28
C VAL A 98 -19.33 8.29 13.24
N ARG A 99 -19.97 8.18 14.41
CA ARG A 99 -19.55 7.25 15.47
C ARG A 99 -19.45 5.79 15.00
N ALA A 100 -20.36 5.34 14.14
CA ALA A 100 -20.38 3.96 13.63
C ALA A 100 -19.18 3.59 12.76
N THR A 101 -18.38 4.56 12.33
CA THR A 101 -17.17 4.37 11.52
C THR A 101 -15.88 4.60 12.32
N ARG A 102 -15.98 4.65 13.64
CA ARG A 102 -14.86 4.90 14.56
C ARG A 102 -14.66 3.71 15.46
N ASP A 103 -13.57 3.00 15.30
CA ASP A 103 -13.26 1.79 16.04
C ASP A 103 -11.82 1.84 16.65
N HIS A 104 -11.51 2.98 17.27
CA HIS A 104 -10.22 3.26 17.88
C HIS A 104 -10.27 3.34 19.41
N ALA A 105 -11.41 3.05 20.04
CA ALA A 105 -11.53 3.10 21.48
C ALA A 105 -12.59 2.09 21.98
N GLU A 106 -12.24 1.41 23.05
CA GLU A 106 -13.11 0.48 23.78
C GLU A 106 -13.64 1.13 25.05
N THR A 107 -14.68 0.48 25.63
CA THR A 107 -15.21 0.90 26.93
C THR A 107 -14.27 0.52 28.07
N GLY A 108 -13.92 1.47 28.91
CA GLY A 108 -13.05 1.26 30.07
C GLY A 108 -11.69 1.94 29.93
N TRP A 109 -10.96 1.97 31.05
CA TRP A 109 -9.67 2.68 31.14
C TRP A 109 -8.47 1.80 30.81
N LEU A 110 -8.62 0.47 30.86
CA LEU A 110 -7.55 -0.48 30.64
C LEU A 110 -8.10 -1.73 29.96
N ASN A 111 -7.73 -1.91 28.69
CA ASN A 111 -8.22 -2.98 27.84
C ASN A 111 -7.06 -3.76 27.21
N PRO A 112 -6.23 -4.49 28.00
CA PRO A 112 -5.03 -5.16 27.51
C PRO A 112 -5.33 -6.36 26.60
N ASN A 113 -6.59 -6.80 26.54
CA ASN A 113 -7.08 -7.89 25.72
C ASN A 113 -7.52 -7.45 24.32
N VAL A 114 -7.59 -6.14 24.06
CA VAL A 114 -8.01 -5.62 22.75
C VAL A 114 -6.94 -5.89 21.71
N ARG A 115 -7.40 -6.34 20.55
CA ARG A 115 -6.57 -6.66 19.40
C ARG A 115 -6.95 -5.77 18.23
N VAL A 116 -6.15 -4.76 17.96
CA VAL A 116 -6.40 -3.71 16.96
C VAL A 116 -6.60 -4.27 15.56
N GLU A 117 -5.90 -5.36 15.22
CA GLU A 117 -6.02 -6.00 13.92
C GLU A 117 -7.42 -6.53 13.60
N ARG A 118 -8.29 -6.70 14.59
CA ARG A 118 -9.69 -7.13 14.39
C ARG A 118 -10.61 -5.98 14.01
N ALA A 119 -10.26 -4.76 14.41
CA ALA A 119 -10.99 -3.55 14.10
C ALA A 119 -10.51 -2.91 12.78
N TYR A 120 -9.35 -3.33 12.29
CA TYR A 120 -8.74 -2.76 11.11
C TYR A 120 -9.53 -3.08 9.83
N ASN A 121 -9.94 -2.02 9.12
CA ASN A 121 -10.57 -2.09 7.82
C ASN A 121 -9.53 -1.97 6.70
N PRO A 122 -9.16 -3.08 6.01
CA PRO A 122 -8.20 -3.03 4.91
C PRO A 122 -8.76 -2.33 3.64
N ASP A 123 -10.08 -2.20 3.55
CA ASP A 123 -10.77 -1.58 2.41
C ASP A 123 -11.05 -0.08 2.64
N SER A 124 -10.41 0.53 3.65
CA SER A 124 -10.54 1.96 3.93
C SER A 124 -10.10 2.81 2.73
N GLU A 125 -10.95 3.72 2.28
CA GLU A 125 -10.65 4.67 1.19
C GLU A 125 -9.51 5.64 1.53
N ILE A 126 -9.19 5.80 2.80
CA ILE A 126 -8.08 6.63 3.27
C ILE A 126 -6.73 6.00 2.92
N ILE A 127 -6.64 4.66 2.84
CA ILE A 127 -5.40 3.93 2.56
C ILE A 127 -4.81 4.30 1.19
N PRO A 128 -5.53 4.20 0.06
CA PRO A 128 -5.00 4.57 -1.25
C PRO A 128 -4.64 6.06 -1.34
N VAL A 129 -5.42 6.94 -0.72
CA VAL A 129 -5.12 8.38 -0.66
C VAL A 129 -3.82 8.63 0.10
N THR A 130 -3.64 8.00 1.25
CA THR A 130 -2.42 8.13 2.07
C THR A 130 -1.20 7.60 1.32
N ARG A 131 -1.34 6.45 0.66
CA ARG A 131 -0.29 5.86 -0.17
C ARG A 131 0.11 6.76 -1.35
N SER A 132 -0.85 7.40 -2.01
CA SER A 132 -0.55 8.34 -3.11
C SER A 132 0.22 9.58 -2.66
N ASN A 133 0.17 9.90 -1.37
CA ASN A 133 0.96 10.96 -0.75
C ASN A 133 2.32 10.49 -0.22
N GLY A 134 2.74 9.24 -0.57
CA GLY A 134 4.08 8.71 -0.27
C GLY A 134 4.21 8.03 1.08
N ILE A 135 3.14 7.86 1.86
CA ILE A 135 3.18 7.07 3.10
C ILE A 135 2.95 5.60 2.73
N LEU A 136 4.01 4.79 2.86
CA LEU A 136 4.01 3.38 2.44
C LEU A 136 3.97 2.41 3.62
N LEU A 137 4.27 2.87 4.82
CA LEU A 137 4.19 2.09 6.05
C LEU A 137 3.41 2.88 7.10
N ALA A 138 2.60 2.19 7.89
CA ALA A 138 1.84 2.80 8.97
C ALA A 138 1.83 1.87 10.19
N HIS A 139 2.05 2.46 11.36
CA HIS A 139 1.84 1.80 12.63
C HIS A 139 0.46 2.20 13.14
N ILE A 140 -0.48 1.26 13.08
CA ILE A 140 -1.87 1.49 13.47
C ILE A 140 -1.98 1.35 14.99
N ILE A 141 -2.46 2.40 15.62
CA ILE A 141 -2.70 2.44 17.07
C ILE A 141 -4.11 3.02 17.34
N PRO A 142 -4.85 2.49 18.32
CA PRO A 142 -6.15 3.01 18.75
C PRO A 142 -6.00 4.30 19.54
#